data_7a82b717b51557bc310d6a09ee1c6570
#
_entry.id   7a82b717b51557bc310d6a09ee1c6570
#
_cell.length_a   1.000
_cell.length_b   1.000
_cell.length_c   1.000
_cell.angle_alpha   90.00
_cell.angle_beta   90.00
_cell.angle_gamma   90.00
#
_symmetry.space_group_name_H-M   'P 1'
#
loop_
_entity.id
_entity.type
_entity.pdbx_description
1 polymer ?
#
loop_
_entity_poly.entity_id
_entity_poly.type
_entity_poly.pdbx_seq_one_letter_code
_entity_poly.pdbx_strand_id
1 'polypeptide(L)'
;QKWVIASLKDGVLQQHTADFVFIGAGGGSLNLLQKTGIPESQHIGGFPVSGLFLVCRNEELIAQHHAKVYGKAKVGAPPMSVPHLDTRYIDGKKALLFGPFAGFTTKFLKHGSVCDLPASLKPHNLRTMLAAGVKNRALTQYLIGQVLLSKAQRIQELREFIPDAREED
;
A
#
# COMPACT_ATOMS: atom_id res chain seq x y z
N GLN A 1 -5.96 -33.81 10.38
CA GLN A 1 -4.60 -33.33 10.05
C GLN A 1 -4.31 -32.09 10.87
N LYS A 2 -3.13 -32.02 11.53
CA LYS A 2 -2.72 -30.85 12.31
C LYS A 2 -1.74 -29.99 11.50
N TRP A 3 -1.80 -28.71 11.72
CA TRP A 3 -0.83 -27.76 11.22
C TRP A 3 0.41 -27.74 12.12
N VAL A 4 1.59 -27.66 11.52
CA VAL A 4 2.85 -27.43 12.23
C VAL A 4 3.36 -26.02 11.85
N ILE A 5 3.50 -25.16 12.84
CA ILE A 5 3.97 -23.80 12.68
C ILE A 5 5.37 -23.70 13.23
N ALA A 6 6.34 -23.39 12.39
CA ALA A 6 7.71 -23.10 12.79
C ALA A 6 7.89 -21.58 12.95
N SER A 7 8.36 -21.13 14.11
CA SER A 7 8.67 -19.73 14.39
C SER A 7 10.08 -19.59 14.94
N LEU A 8 10.74 -18.48 14.63
CA LEU A 8 12.03 -18.12 15.19
C LEU A 8 11.81 -17.01 16.23
N LYS A 9 12.11 -17.29 17.51
CA LYS A 9 12.04 -16.31 18.59
C LYS A 9 13.41 -16.24 19.27
N ASP A 10 13.99 -15.06 19.32
CA ASP A 10 15.32 -14.81 19.96
C ASP A 10 16.41 -15.76 19.45
N GLY A 11 16.39 -16.08 18.14
CA GLY A 11 17.33 -17.03 17.53
C GLY A 11 17.01 -18.51 17.77
N VAL A 12 15.97 -18.83 18.55
CA VAL A 12 15.56 -20.20 18.87
C VAL A 12 14.38 -20.61 17.99
N LEU A 13 14.54 -21.73 17.28
CA LEU A 13 13.45 -22.33 16.49
C LEU A 13 12.43 -22.99 17.43
N GLN A 14 11.19 -22.56 17.33
CA GLN A 14 10.06 -23.13 18.06
C GLN A 14 9.07 -23.76 17.09
N GLN A 15 8.46 -24.86 17.48
CA GLN A 15 7.39 -25.52 16.73
C GLN A 15 6.13 -25.60 17.57
N HIS A 16 5.01 -25.26 16.95
CA HIS A 16 3.68 -25.34 17.54
C HIS A 16 2.77 -26.16 16.65
N THR A 17 1.87 -26.93 17.25
CA THR A 17 0.83 -27.68 16.50
C THR A 17 -0.54 -27.08 16.78
N ALA A 18 -1.37 -26.96 15.74
CA ALA A 18 -2.72 -26.43 15.84
C ALA A 18 -3.67 -27.17 14.88
N ASP A 19 -4.93 -27.25 15.25
CA ASP A 19 -5.98 -27.76 14.38
C ASP A 19 -6.45 -26.73 13.36
N PHE A 20 -6.30 -25.44 13.69
CA PHE A 20 -6.64 -24.31 12.85
C PHE A 20 -5.57 -23.20 12.95
N VAL A 21 -5.27 -22.55 11.81
CA VAL A 21 -4.33 -21.42 11.73
C VAL A 21 -4.97 -20.25 11.01
N PHE A 22 -5.01 -19.10 11.64
CA PHE A 22 -5.42 -17.84 11.02
C PHE A 22 -4.18 -17.03 10.63
N ILE A 23 -4.06 -16.67 9.34
CA ILE A 23 -2.93 -15.89 8.83
C ILE A 23 -3.34 -14.41 8.79
N GLY A 24 -2.98 -13.65 9.81
CA GLY A 24 -3.26 -12.21 9.94
C GLY A 24 -2.00 -11.34 9.77
N ALA A 25 -1.11 -11.68 8.82
CA ALA A 25 0.21 -11.06 8.68
C ALA A 25 0.26 -9.86 7.69
N GLY A 26 -0.89 -9.25 7.37
CA GLY A 26 -0.94 -8.13 6.43
C GLY A 26 -0.27 -8.47 5.10
N GLY A 27 0.65 -7.65 4.62
CA GLY A 27 1.41 -7.91 3.38
C GLY A 27 2.22 -9.21 3.38
N GLY A 28 2.58 -9.75 4.55
CA GLY A 28 3.27 -11.04 4.67
C GLY A 28 2.36 -12.26 4.51
N SER A 29 1.04 -12.07 4.47
CA SER A 29 0.07 -13.18 4.42
C SER A 29 0.20 -14.03 3.16
N LEU A 30 0.47 -13.42 2.00
CA LEU A 30 0.64 -14.17 0.75
C LEU A 30 1.81 -15.16 0.82
N ASN A 31 2.95 -14.71 1.31
CA ASN A 31 4.14 -15.55 1.45
C ASN A 31 3.91 -16.71 2.43
N LEU A 32 3.20 -16.46 3.53
CA LEU A 32 2.82 -17.51 4.48
C LEU A 32 1.81 -18.47 3.88
N LEU A 33 0.80 -17.98 3.17
CA LEU A 33 -0.19 -18.78 2.50
C LEU A 33 0.46 -19.73 1.46
N GLN A 34 1.40 -19.21 0.66
CA GLN A 34 2.13 -20.05 -0.31
C GLN A 34 2.97 -21.16 0.36
N LYS A 35 3.47 -20.92 1.58
CA LYS A 35 4.21 -21.94 2.35
C LYS A 35 3.31 -23.03 2.90
N THR A 36 2.00 -22.84 3.00
CA THR A 36 1.08 -23.88 3.50
C THR A 36 0.95 -25.06 2.54
N GLY A 37 1.16 -24.85 1.24
CA GLY A 37 1.00 -25.86 0.20
C GLY A 37 -0.45 -26.27 -0.06
N ILE A 38 -1.46 -25.57 0.49
CA ILE A 38 -2.88 -25.90 0.24
C ILE A 38 -3.22 -25.69 -1.23
N PRO A 39 -3.92 -26.63 -1.89
CA PRO A 39 -4.29 -26.50 -3.31
C PRO A 39 -5.10 -25.24 -3.60
N GLU A 40 -5.98 -24.83 -2.69
CA GLU A 40 -6.83 -23.65 -2.80
C GLU A 40 -6.03 -22.33 -2.80
N SER A 41 -4.80 -22.35 -2.30
CA SER A 41 -3.90 -21.18 -2.32
C SER A 41 -3.22 -20.97 -3.68
N GLN A 42 -3.26 -21.98 -4.54
CA GLN A 42 -2.75 -21.85 -5.90
C GLN A 42 -3.57 -20.80 -6.65
N HIS A 43 -2.97 -20.14 -7.62
CA HIS A 43 -3.57 -19.03 -8.37
C HIS A 43 -3.77 -17.72 -7.59
N ILE A 44 -3.51 -17.67 -6.28
CA ILE A 44 -3.53 -16.43 -5.51
C ILE A 44 -2.21 -15.71 -5.70
N GLY A 45 -2.30 -14.42 -6.06
CA GLY A 45 -1.17 -13.52 -6.20
C GLY A 45 -1.56 -12.11 -5.74
N GLY A 46 -0.59 -11.22 -5.64
CA GLY A 46 -0.85 -9.85 -5.21
C GLY A 46 0.11 -8.86 -5.85
N PHE A 47 -0.39 -7.64 -6.09
CA PHE A 47 0.42 -6.51 -6.49
C PHE A 47 0.57 -5.57 -5.29
N PRO A 48 1.80 -5.27 -4.84
CA PRO A 48 2.02 -4.38 -3.70
C PRO A 48 1.84 -2.92 -4.14
N VAL A 49 0.65 -2.39 -3.93
CA VAL A 49 0.33 -0.98 -4.14
C VAL A 49 0.29 -0.31 -2.77
N SER A 50 1.04 0.76 -2.60
CA SER A 50 1.09 1.56 -1.37
C SER A 50 0.42 2.91 -1.55
N GLY A 51 0.00 3.52 -0.44
CA GLY A 51 -0.41 4.92 -0.40
C GLY A 51 0.76 5.81 0.02
N LEU A 52 1.13 6.77 -0.83
CA LEU A 52 2.13 7.79 -0.52
C LEU A 52 1.42 9.07 -0.11
N PHE A 53 1.91 9.72 0.95
CA PHE A 53 1.43 11.02 1.40
C PHE A 53 2.54 12.05 1.33
N LEU A 54 2.20 13.25 0.88
CA LEU A 54 2.98 14.44 1.20
C LEU A 54 2.71 14.77 2.67
N VAL A 55 3.76 15.15 3.39
CA VAL A 55 3.68 15.49 4.82
C VAL A 55 4.22 16.91 4.96
N CYS A 56 3.34 17.86 5.27
CA CYS A 56 3.71 19.24 5.60
C CYS A 56 3.91 19.37 7.11
N ARG A 57 5.00 20.04 7.49
CA ARG A 57 5.35 20.36 8.88
C ARG A 57 5.44 21.85 9.14
N ASN A 58 5.06 22.69 8.18
CA ASN A 58 4.99 24.13 8.32
C ASN A 58 3.85 24.50 9.28
N GLU A 59 4.19 25.06 10.44
CA GLU A 59 3.23 25.37 11.51
C GLU A 59 2.19 26.39 11.08
N GLU A 60 2.55 27.37 10.24
CA GLU A 60 1.62 28.40 9.75
C GLU A 60 0.53 27.77 8.87
N LEU A 61 0.91 26.85 7.98
CA LEU A 61 -0.06 26.10 7.15
C LEU A 61 -0.90 25.15 8.00
N ILE A 62 -0.30 24.45 8.96
CA ILE A 62 -0.99 23.55 9.87
C ILE A 62 -2.04 24.29 10.70
N ALA A 63 -1.74 25.51 11.13
CA ALA A 63 -2.65 26.32 11.93
C ALA A 63 -3.93 26.74 11.18
N GLN A 64 -3.91 26.74 9.86
CA GLN A 64 -5.03 27.10 9.01
C GLN A 64 -5.99 25.92 8.74
N HIS A 65 -5.58 24.68 9.05
CA HIS A 65 -6.33 23.48 8.72
C HIS A 65 -6.61 22.62 9.96
N HIS A 66 -7.90 22.44 10.26
CA HIS A 66 -8.36 21.69 11.43
C HIS A 66 -9.29 20.52 11.08
N ALA A 67 -9.56 20.32 9.79
CA ALA A 67 -10.52 19.33 9.32
C ALA A 67 -9.88 18.38 8.30
N LYS A 68 -10.56 17.27 8.04
CA LYS A 68 -10.27 16.39 6.92
C LYS A 68 -11.10 16.82 5.72
N VAL A 69 -10.44 17.14 4.62
CA VAL A 69 -11.07 17.63 3.40
C VAL A 69 -10.85 16.62 2.28
N TYR A 70 -11.93 16.13 1.70
CA TYR A 70 -11.91 15.25 0.54
C TYR A 70 -12.13 16.04 -0.74
N GLY A 71 -11.33 15.76 -1.76
CA GLY A 71 -11.60 16.24 -3.11
C GLY A 71 -12.81 15.52 -3.73
N LYS A 72 -13.38 16.11 -4.76
CA LYS A 72 -14.42 15.47 -5.56
C LYS A 72 -13.79 14.59 -6.63
N ALA A 73 -14.19 13.33 -6.71
CA ALA A 73 -13.73 12.43 -7.75
C ALA A 73 -14.14 12.95 -9.14
N LYS A 74 -13.21 12.91 -10.10
CA LYS A 74 -13.54 13.16 -11.50
C LYS A 74 -14.45 12.04 -12.01
N VAL A 75 -15.37 12.37 -12.92
CA VAL A 75 -16.27 11.37 -13.52
C VAL A 75 -15.44 10.26 -14.17
N GLY A 76 -15.72 9.00 -13.80
CA GLY A 76 -15.00 7.84 -14.31
C GLY A 76 -13.68 7.52 -13.58
N ALA A 77 -13.30 8.31 -12.57
CA ALA A 77 -12.12 7.99 -11.75
C ALA A 77 -12.37 6.75 -10.88
N PRO A 78 -11.36 5.87 -10.67
CA PRO A 78 -11.50 4.73 -9.78
C PRO A 78 -11.86 5.17 -8.36
N PRO A 79 -12.62 4.36 -7.60
CA PRO A 79 -12.80 4.58 -6.16
C PRO A 79 -11.44 4.72 -5.49
N MET A 80 -11.34 5.60 -4.49
CA MET A 80 -10.09 5.89 -3.75
C MET A 80 -8.99 6.61 -4.54
N SER A 81 -9.29 7.14 -5.72
CA SER A 81 -8.33 7.87 -6.55
C SER A 81 -8.15 9.34 -6.15
N VAL A 82 -8.94 9.82 -5.20
CA VAL A 82 -8.95 11.24 -4.82
C VAL A 82 -8.09 11.47 -3.60
N PRO A 83 -7.00 12.25 -3.73
CA PRO A 83 -6.27 12.71 -2.57
C PRO A 83 -7.16 13.51 -1.63
N HIS A 84 -6.85 13.44 -0.35
CA HIS A 84 -7.50 14.23 0.68
C HIS A 84 -6.46 14.93 1.56
N LEU A 85 -6.84 16.07 2.08
CA LEU A 85 -6.05 16.80 3.06
C LEU A 85 -6.52 16.41 4.46
N ASP A 86 -5.59 16.00 5.32
CA ASP A 86 -5.90 15.50 6.65
C ASP A 86 -4.90 16.03 7.68
N THR A 87 -5.43 16.57 8.77
CA THR A 87 -4.60 17.00 9.90
C THR A 87 -4.44 15.86 10.89
N ARG A 88 -3.21 15.45 11.16
CA ARG A 88 -2.91 14.34 12.06
C ARG A 88 -1.78 14.65 13.02
N TYR A 89 -1.74 13.88 14.12
CA TYR A 89 -0.60 13.82 15.01
C TYR A 89 0.27 12.63 14.62
N ILE A 90 1.55 12.91 14.29
CA ILE A 90 2.55 11.90 13.97
C ILE A 90 3.70 12.10 14.96
N ASP A 91 4.00 11.07 15.74
CA ASP A 91 5.04 11.11 16.79
C ASP A 91 4.85 12.31 17.76
N GLY A 92 3.59 12.57 18.14
CA GLY A 92 3.22 13.66 19.04
C GLY A 92 3.22 15.07 18.43
N LYS A 93 3.58 15.22 17.15
CA LYS A 93 3.59 16.49 16.43
C LYS A 93 2.45 16.55 15.41
N LYS A 94 1.79 17.71 15.35
CA LYS A 94 0.76 17.97 14.36
C LYS A 94 1.38 18.10 12.97
N ALA A 95 0.75 17.52 11.96
CA ALA A 95 1.18 17.59 10.57
C ALA A 95 -0.05 17.58 9.64
N LEU A 96 0.10 18.16 8.44
CA LEU A 96 -0.87 17.99 7.37
C LEU A 96 -0.39 16.88 6.45
N LEU A 97 -1.29 15.99 6.11
CA LEU A 97 -1.06 14.92 5.14
C LEU A 97 -1.93 15.14 3.92
N PHE A 98 -1.32 15.08 2.74
CA PHE A 98 -2.05 15.13 1.49
C PHE A 98 -1.80 13.88 0.67
N GLY A 99 -2.84 13.15 0.30
CA GLY A 99 -2.81 11.88 -0.41
C GLY A 99 -4.06 11.03 -0.12
N PRO A 100 -4.02 9.71 -0.34
CA PRO A 100 -2.87 8.95 -0.84
C PRO A 100 -2.67 9.11 -2.35
N PHE A 101 -1.41 9.12 -2.77
CA PHE A 101 -1.00 8.83 -4.13
C PHE A 101 -0.61 7.36 -4.23
N ALA A 102 -0.86 6.71 -5.35
CA ALA A 102 -0.43 5.33 -5.50
C ALA A 102 1.10 5.26 -5.64
N GLY A 103 1.69 4.40 -4.82
CA GLY A 103 3.09 4.00 -4.91
C GLY A 103 3.20 2.53 -5.25
N PHE A 104 4.31 2.14 -5.84
CA PHE A 104 4.64 0.74 -6.13
C PHE A 104 5.98 0.38 -5.52
N THR A 105 6.05 -0.81 -4.95
CA THR A 105 7.28 -1.41 -4.46
C THR A 105 7.19 -2.92 -4.64
N THR A 106 8.33 -3.58 -4.78
CA THR A 106 8.37 -5.05 -4.79
C THR A 106 8.32 -5.67 -3.39
N LYS A 107 8.40 -4.84 -2.34
CA LYS A 107 8.27 -5.27 -0.95
C LYS A 107 6.80 -5.39 -0.56
N PHE A 108 6.43 -6.45 0.11
CA PHE A 108 5.07 -6.63 0.66
C PHE A 108 4.86 -5.98 2.01
N LEU A 109 5.96 -5.70 2.73
CA LEU A 109 5.95 -5.00 4.02
C LEU A 109 6.97 -3.86 4.00
N LYS A 110 6.78 -2.84 4.83
CA LYS A 110 7.71 -1.71 4.98
C LYS A 110 9.16 -2.15 5.18
N HIS A 111 9.35 -3.18 6.01
CA HIS A 111 10.65 -3.78 6.31
C HIS A 111 10.86 -5.13 5.60
N GLY A 112 10.10 -5.40 4.54
CA GLY A 112 10.22 -6.60 3.72
C GLY A 112 11.40 -6.54 2.75
N SER A 113 11.54 -7.62 1.99
CA SER A 113 12.57 -7.78 0.95
C SER A 113 12.09 -7.27 -0.40
N VAL A 114 13.00 -6.70 -1.19
CA VAL A 114 12.74 -6.41 -2.62
C VAL A 114 12.45 -7.68 -3.44
N CYS A 115 12.80 -8.83 -2.90
CA CYS A 115 12.51 -10.14 -3.50
C CYS A 115 11.10 -10.66 -3.18
N ASP A 116 10.29 -9.97 -2.35
CA ASP A 116 8.97 -10.48 -1.94
C ASP A 116 8.04 -10.72 -3.14
N LEU A 117 7.89 -9.72 -4.01
CA LEU A 117 7.07 -9.87 -5.22
C LEU A 117 7.66 -10.91 -6.20
N PRO A 118 8.93 -10.85 -6.62
CA PRO A 118 9.52 -11.88 -7.47
C PRO A 118 9.37 -13.30 -6.89
N ALA A 119 9.64 -13.48 -5.61
CA ALA A 119 9.53 -14.77 -4.94
C ALA A 119 8.09 -15.29 -4.85
N SER A 120 7.10 -14.40 -4.88
CA SER A 120 5.68 -14.77 -4.85
C SER A 120 5.14 -15.20 -6.21
N LEU A 121 5.85 -14.89 -7.31
CA LEU A 121 5.47 -15.30 -8.66
C LEU A 121 5.75 -16.79 -8.85
N LYS A 122 4.71 -17.53 -9.16
CA LYS A 122 4.75 -18.98 -9.40
C LYS A 122 4.07 -19.31 -10.73
N PRO A 123 4.44 -20.39 -11.41
CA PRO A 123 3.78 -20.78 -12.67
C PRO A 123 2.26 -20.86 -12.55
N HIS A 124 1.76 -21.30 -11.40
CA HIS A 124 0.33 -21.47 -11.15
C HIS A 124 -0.45 -20.17 -10.91
N ASN A 125 0.21 -19.05 -10.51
CA ASN A 125 -0.46 -17.76 -10.26
C ASN A 125 -0.16 -16.68 -11.32
N LEU A 126 0.86 -16.86 -12.15
CA LEU A 126 1.28 -15.86 -13.13
C LEU A 126 0.15 -15.53 -14.12
N ARG A 127 -0.55 -16.56 -14.63
CA ARG A 127 -1.68 -16.37 -15.55
C ARG A 127 -2.79 -15.53 -14.91
N THR A 128 -3.12 -15.81 -13.65
CA THR A 128 -4.14 -15.06 -12.90
C THR A 128 -3.73 -13.60 -12.72
N MET A 129 -2.48 -13.36 -12.37
CA MET A 129 -1.96 -11.99 -12.18
C MET A 129 -1.97 -11.18 -13.49
N LEU A 130 -1.51 -11.78 -14.59
CA LEU A 130 -1.56 -11.14 -15.91
C LEU A 130 -3.01 -10.86 -16.34
N ALA A 131 -3.91 -11.83 -16.16
CA ALA A 131 -5.31 -11.65 -16.48
C ALA A 131 -5.98 -10.56 -15.64
N ALA A 132 -5.61 -10.42 -14.36
CA ALA A 132 -6.12 -9.35 -13.50
C ALA A 132 -5.69 -7.96 -14.02
N GLY A 133 -4.44 -7.79 -14.42
CA GLY A 133 -3.94 -6.54 -15.02
C GLY A 133 -4.64 -6.20 -16.32
N VAL A 134 -4.82 -7.17 -17.21
CA VAL A 134 -5.50 -6.97 -18.50
C VAL A 134 -6.99 -6.67 -18.34
N LYS A 135 -7.69 -7.41 -17.45
CA LYS A 135 -9.12 -7.20 -17.20
C LYS A 135 -9.41 -5.84 -16.54
N ASN A 136 -8.46 -5.31 -15.77
CA ASN A 136 -8.58 -4.03 -15.07
C ASN A 136 -7.70 -2.93 -15.72
N ARG A 137 -7.69 -2.84 -17.04
CA ARG A 137 -6.79 -1.94 -17.81
C ARG A 137 -6.86 -0.49 -17.33
N ALA A 138 -8.06 0.05 -17.12
CA ALA A 138 -8.24 1.44 -16.67
C ALA A 138 -7.58 1.68 -15.31
N LEU A 139 -7.78 0.77 -14.33
CA LEU A 139 -7.14 0.83 -13.03
C LEU A 139 -5.62 0.67 -13.16
N THR A 140 -5.16 -0.26 -13.97
CA THR A 140 -3.71 -0.50 -14.20
C THR A 140 -3.04 0.74 -14.77
N GLN A 141 -3.62 1.36 -15.80
CA GLN A 141 -3.13 2.60 -16.40
C GLN A 141 -3.11 3.76 -15.39
N TYR A 142 -4.19 3.91 -14.61
CA TYR A 142 -4.25 4.91 -13.55
C TYR A 142 -3.13 4.72 -12.53
N LEU A 143 -2.92 3.50 -12.01
CA LEU A 143 -1.88 3.21 -11.04
C LEU A 143 -0.47 3.48 -11.60
N ILE A 144 -0.20 3.11 -12.85
CA ILE A 144 1.07 3.42 -13.52
C ILE A 144 1.26 4.94 -13.60
N GLY A 145 0.24 5.69 -14.03
CA GLY A 145 0.28 7.15 -14.08
C GLY A 145 0.60 7.77 -12.71
N GLN A 146 -0.05 7.30 -11.66
CA GLN A 146 0.17 7.78 -10.29
C GLN A 146 1.59 7.49 -9.76
N VAL A 147 2.13 6.30 -10.04
CA VAL A 147 3.50 5.93 -9.65
C VAL A 147 4.53 6.83 -10.32
N LEU A 148 4.28 7.24 -11.54
CA LEU A 148 5.18 8.09 -12.35
C LEU A 148 5.08 9.59 -12.00
N LEU A 149 4.10 10.02 -11.18
CA LEU A 149 4.00 11.42 -10.76
C LEU A 149 5.24 11.88 -10.02
N SER A 150 5.81 12.99 -10.47
CA SER A 150 6.88 13.69 -9.76
C SER A 150 6.38 14.36 -8.48
N LYS A 151 7.30 14.76 -7.58
CA LYS A 151 6.95 15.54 -6.39
C LYS A 151 6.24 16.83 -6.78
N ALA A 152 6.76 17.55 -7.77
CA ALA A 152 6.19 18.81 -8.25
C ALA A 152 4.74 18.65 -8.75
N GLN A 153 4.44 17.57 -9.48
CA GLN A 153 3.08 17.29 -9.95
C GLN A 153 2.13 16.99 -8.78
N ARG A 154 2.58 16.24 -7.75
CA ARG A 154 1.76 16.00 -6.55
C ARG A 154 1.50 17.28 -5.76
N ILE A 155 2.47 18.20 -5.69
CA ILE A 155 2.29 19.51 -5.07
C ILE A 155 1.32 20.38 -5.88
N GLN A 156 1.34 20.27 -7.20
CA GLN A 156 0.36 20.98 -8.03
C GLN A 156 -1.09 20.52 -7.72
N GLU A 157 -1.31 19.23 -7.46
CA GLU A 157 -2.63 18.75 -6.99
C GLU A 157 -2.96 19.26 -5.57
N LEU A 158 -1.95 19.37 -4.68
CA LEU A 158 -2.14 19.95 -3.34
C LEU A 158 -2.56 21.42 -3.40
N ARG A 159 -2.09 22.18 -4.40
CA ARG A 159 -2.45 23.60 -4.56
C ARG A 159 -3.92 23.85 -4.88
N GLU A 160 -4.67 22.83 -5.27
CA GLU A 160 -6.15 22.91 -5.34
C GLU A 160 -6.77 23.08 -3.94
N PHE A 161 -6.08 22.66 -2.87
CA PHE A 161 -6.52 22.73 -1.47
C PHE A 161 -5.80 23.83 -0.70
N ILE A 162 -4.52 24.02 -0.97
CA ILE A 162 -3.64 25.01 -0.33
C ILE A 162 -2.87 25.73 -1.44
N PRO A 163 -3.40 26.86 -1.97
CA PRO A 163 -2.80 27.55 -3.12
C PRO A 163 -1.32 27.95 -2.91
N ASP A 164 -0.95 28.33 -1.70
CA ASP A 164 0.38 28.81 -1.35
C ASP A 164 1.37 27.71 -0.96
N ALA A 165 1.00 26.42 -1.10
CA ALA A 165 1.87 25.30 -0.75
C ALA A 165 3.14 25.28 -1.61
N ARG A 166 4.30 25.08 -0.98
CA ARG A 166 5.63 25.03 -1.59
C ARG A 166 6.28 23.67 -1.39
N GLU A 167 7.33 23.42 -2.16
CA GLU A 167 8.04 22.12 -2.06
C GLU A 167 8.84 21.95 -0.78
N GLU A 168 9.21 23.04 -0.14
CA GLU A 168 9.95 23.08 1.12
C GLU A 168 9.07 22.88 2.36
N ASP A 169 7.74 23.05 2.28
CA ASP A 169 6.81 22.93 3.39
C ASP A 169 6.58 21.47 3.82
#